data_1aa194d0558b89fd9d4404485a80b114
#
_entry.id   1aa194d0558b89fd9d4404485a80b114
#
_cell.length_a   1.000
_cell.length_b   1.000
_cell.length_c   1.000
_cell.angle_alpha   90.00
_cell.angle_beta   90.00
_cell.angle_gamma   90.00
#
_symmetry.space_group_name_H-M   'P 1'
#
loop_
_entity.id
_entity.type
_entity.pdbx_description
1 polymer ?
#
loop_
_entity_poly.entity_id
_entity_poly.type
_entity_poly.pdbx_seq_one_letter_code
_entity_poly.pdbx_strand_id
1 'polypeptide(L)'
;MIGINEGKFILVAGDVHSSDQAFDTLAAIASREECIAFVYTGDLDIENYFIAQSIQCRNFVFMPVQGNCDNRWSWTDVGLDLPPYRTCTFGNLRVFVSHGHLYWQPSSAGLSDAEYDLVLTGHTHVPDIHTEIIEAKRIVFLNPGSAARPRGGSKASYALIRLPHDGSASAEIRTLSGNYLLSEIAIPVDKHSEGND
;
A
#
# COMPACT_ATOMS: atom_id res chain seq x y z
N MET A 1 13.86 -20.97 19.59
CA MET A 1 12.94 -20.02 18.96
C MET A 1 13.67 -18.68 18.92
N ILE A 2 14.22 -18.31 17.78
CA ILE A 2 14.88 -17.01 17.60
C ILE A 2 13.72 -16.02 17.41
N GLY A 3 13.48 -15.18 18.41
CA GLY A 3 12.54 -14.06 18.31
C GLY A 3 13.09 -13.07 17.29
N ILE A 4 12.59 -13.13 16.06
CA ILE A 4 12.78 -12.08 15.08
C ILE A 4 11.97 -10.91 15.63
N ASN A 5 12.65 -9.89 16.11
CA ASN A 5 12.05 -8.61 16.48
C ASN A 5 11.60 -7.97 15.18
N GLU A 6 10.43 -8.40 14.67
CA GLU A 6 9.85 -7.88 13.45
C GLU A 6 9.46 -6.42 13.72
N GLY A 7 10.22 -5.48 13.20
CA GLY A 7 9.90 -4.06 13.25
C GLY A 7 8.50 -3.78 12.67
N LYS A 8 7.95 -2.60 12.92
CA LYS A 8 6.65 -2.18 12.38
C LYS A 8 6.63 -2.23 10.87
N PHE A 9 5.46 -2.48 10.30
CA PHE A 9 5.27 -2.50 8.85
C PHE A 9 3.94 -1.85 8.42
N ILE A 10 3.88 -1.47 7.16
CA ILE A 10 2.66 -1.08 6.45
C ILE A 10 2.33 -2.20 5.48
N LEU A 11 1.09 -2.69 5.50
CA LEU A 11 0.57 -3.57 4.48
C LEU A 11 0.10 -2.77 3.28
N VAL A 12 0.50 -3.17 2.07
CA VAL A 12 0.04 -2.58 0.80
C VAL A 12 -0.56 -3.68 -0.06
N ALA A 13 -1.81 -3.49 -0.49
CA ALA A 13 -2.47 -4.41 -1.42
C ALA A 13 -3.53 -3.68 -2.25
N GLY A 14 -4.03 -4.33 -3.30
CA GLY A 14 -5.09 -3.81 -4.16
C GLY A 14 -5.69 -4.88 -5.04
N ASP A 15 -6.62 -4.48 -5.90
CA ASP A 15 -7.15 -5.28 -6.99
C ASP A 15 -7.72 -6.64 -6.54
N VAL A 16 -8.49 -6.67 -5.42
CA VAL A 16 -9.14 -7.90 -4.94
C VAL A 16 -10.42 -8.25 -5.69
N HIS A 17 -11.05 -7.25 -6.36
CA HIS A 17 -12.20 -7.45 -7.25
C HIS A 17 -13.25 -8.44 -6.69
N SER A 18 -13.91 -8.08 -5.60
CA SER A 18 -14.97 -8.88 -4.95
C SER A 18 -14.50 -10.23 -4.37
N SER A 19 -13.19 -10.43 -4.15
CA SER A 19 -12.70 -11.64 -3.50
C SER A 19 -12.66 -11.47 -1.98
N ASP A 20 -13.73 -11.87 -1.29
CA ASP A 20 -13.80 -11.85 0.18
C ASP A 20 -12.67 -12.64 0.80
N GLN A 21 -12.33 -13.80 0.23
CA GLN A 21 -11.24 -14.66 0.72
C GLN A 21 -9.87 -13.95 0.66
N ALA A 22 -9.58 -13.24 -0.45
CA ALA A 22 -8.33 -12.50 -0.58
C ALA A 22 -8.29 -11.34 0.42
N PHE A 23 -9.39 -10.58 0.53
CA PHE A 23 -9.49 -9.49 1.48
C PHE A 23 -9.37 -9.98 2.93
N ASP A 24 -10.03 -11.08 3.30
CA ASP A 24 -9.97 -11.65 4.63
C ASP A 24 -8.54 -12.08 5.03
N THR A 25 -7.80 -12.66 4.06
CA THR A 25 -6.38 -12.99 4.24
C THR A 25 -5.54 -11.74 4.51
N LEU A 26 -5.74 -10.67 3.73
CA LEU A 26 -5.05 -9.40 3.90
C LEU A 26 -5.43 -8.73 5.23
N ALA A 27 -6.71 -8.75 5.59
CA ALA A 27 -7.21 -8.21 6.86
C ALA A 27 -6.62 -8.95 8.07
N ALA A 28 -6.37 -10.25 7.95
CA ALA A 28 -5.67 -11.02 8.99
C ALA A 28 -4.20 -10.56 9.15
N ILE A 29 -3.52 -10.20 8.06
CA ILE A 29 -2.17 -9.62 8.11
C ILE A 29 -2.23 -8.21 8.72
N ALA A 30 -3.20 -7.39 8.31
CA ALA A 30 -3.40 -6.03 8.81
C ALA A 30 -3.71 -5.97 10.32
N SER A 31 -4.27 -7.07 10.88
CA SER A 31 -4.64 -7.17 12.29
C SER A 31 -3.46 -7.52 13.22
N ARG A 32 -2.28 -7.73 12.68
CA ARG A 32 -1.08 -7.98 13.48
C ARG A 32 -0.67 -6.72 14.22
N GLU A 33 -0.17 -6.87 15.44
CA GLU A 33 0.25 -5.75 16.30
C GLU A 33 1.34 -4.87 15.66
N GLU A 34 2.19 -5.46 14.83
CA GLU A 34 3.25 -4.76 14.12
C GLU A 34 2.75 -3.97 12.89
N CYS A 35 1.53 -4.24 12.40
CA CYS A 35 0.94 -3.53 11.27
C CYS A 35 0.40 -2.16 11.72
N ILE A 36 0.99 -1.08 11.21
CA ILE A 36 0.57 0.28 11.58
C ILE A 36 -0.49 0.86 10.65
N ALA A 37 -0.58 0.37 9.42
CA ALA A 37 -1.60 0.76 8.46
C ALA A 37 -1.78 -0.31 7.38
N PHE A 38 -2.99 -0.41 6.84
CA PHE A 38 -3.32 -1.13 5.63
C PHE A 38 -3.63 -0.10 4.53
N VAL A 39 -2.65 0.19 3.68
CA VAL A 39 -2.79 1.03 2.50
C VAL A 39 -3.35 0.19 1.36
N TYR A 40 -4.50 0.62 0.80
CA TYR A 40 -5.18 -0.13 -0.23
C TYR A 40 -5.24 0.65 -1.54
N THR A 41 -4.67 0.09 -2.62
CA THR A 41 -4.44 0.79 -3.89
C THR A 41 -5.64 0.78 -4.85
N GLY A 42 -6.84 0.44 -4.39
CA GLY A 42 -8.08 0.51 -5.19
C GLY A 42 -8.56 -0.81 -5.77
N ASP A 43 -9.71 -0.77 -6.44
CA ASP A 43 -10.43 -1.92 -7.01
C ASP A 43 -10.76 -2.98 -5.96
N LEU A 44 -11.44 -2.52 -4.91
CA LEU A 44 -11.92 -3.37 -3.83
C LEU A 44 -13.17 -4.15 -4.24
N ASP A 45 -14.16 -3.42 -4.78
CA ASP A 45 -15.39 -3.97 -5.35
C ASP A 45 -16.07 -5.07 -4.47
N ILE A 46 -15.85 -4.98 -3.14
CA ILE A 46 -16.44 -5.84 -2.12
C ILE A 46 -17.63 -5.12 -1.49
N GLU A 47 -18.63 -5.87 -1.04
CA GLU A 47 -19.77 -5.29 -0.33
C GLU A 47 -19.30 -4.51 0.91
N ASN A 48 -19.77 -3.30 1.04
CA ASN A 48 -19.41 -2.36 2.11
C ASN A 48 -19.57 -2.94 3.51
N TYR A 49 -20.62 -3.75 3.71
CA TYR A 49 -20.90 -4.39 4.99
C TYR A 49 -19.76 -5.32 5.42
N PHE A 50 -19.25 -6.14 4.51
CA PHE A 50 -18.16 -7.07 4.82
C PHE A 50 -16.89 -6.32 5.23
N ILE A 51 -16.56 -5.25 4.53
CA ILE A 51 -15.37 -4.44 4.83
C ILE A 51 -15.53 -3.69 6.15
N ALA A 52 -16.67 -3.05 6.37
CA ALA A 52 -16.96 -2.35 7.62
C ALA A 52 -16.87 -3.31 8.82
N GLN A 53 -17.42 -4.50 8.69
CA GLN A 53 -17.33 -5.54 9.71
C GLN A 53 -15.88 -5.99 9.93
N SER A 54 -15.12 -6.22 8.87
CA SER A 54 -13.72 -6.63 8.97
C SER A 54 -12.86 -5.58 9.68
N ILE A 55 -13.06 -4.29 9.37
CA ILE A 55 -12.35 -3.19 10.02
C ILE A 55 -12.73 -3.09 11.50
N GLN A 56 -14.04 -3.12 11.81
CA GLN A 56 -14.54 -3.01 13.20
C GLN A 56 -14.11 -4.19 14.08
N CYS A 57 -14.17 -5.41 13.53
CA CYS A 57 -13.83 -6.61 14.29
C CYS A 57 -12.33 -6.80 14.50
N ARG A 58 -11.49 -6.26 13.62
CA ARG A 58 -10.03 -6.52 13.61
C ARG A 58 -9.17 -5.32 13.97
N ASN A 59 -9.78 -4.14 14.11
CA ASN A 59 -9.16 -2.92 14.62
C ASN A 59 -7.83 -2.52 13.95
N PHE A 60 -7.80 -2.46 12.60
CA PHE A 60 -6.66 -1.95 11.85
C PHE A 60 -6.96 -0.59 11.19
N VAL A 61 -5.92 0.20 10.94
CA VAL A 61 -6.02 1.46 10.21
C VAL A 61 -6.11 1.15 8.71
N PHE A 62 -7.27 1.44 8.09
CA PHE A 62 -7.50 1.21 6.67
C PHE A 62 -7.44 2.51 5.88
N MET A 63 -6.59 2.55 4.86
CA MET A 63 -6.30 3.73 4.05
C MET A 63 -6.50 3.43 2.55
N PRO A 64 -7.75 3.33 2.07
CA PRO A 64 -8.03 3.02 0.67
C PRO A 64 -7.95 4.25 -0.22
N VAL A 65 -7.69 4.02 -1.52
CA VAL A 65 -7.95 4.97 -2.61
C VAL A 65 -8.95 4.35 -3.58
N GLN A 66 -9.58 5.20 -4.42
CA GLN A 66 -10.56 4.78 -5.41
C GLN A 66 -9.87 4.13 -6.61
N GLY A 67 -10.27 2.90 -6.96
CA GLY A 67 -9.98 2.26 -8.23
C GLY A 67 -11.04 2.56 -9.30
N ASN A 68 -10.80 2.10 -10.53
CA ASN A 68 -11.75 2.32 -11.62
C ASN A 68 -13.01 1.43 -11.54
N CYS A 69 -12.95 0.33 -10.79
CA CYS A 69 -14.11 -0.53 -10.54
C CYS A 69 -14.88 -0.15 -9.28
N ASP A 70 -14.35 0.74 -8.43
CA ASP A 70 -14.98 1.12 -7.18
C ASP A 70 -16.10 2.14 -7.40
N ASN A 71 -17.28 1.86 -6.84
CA ASN A 71 -18.38 2.81 -6.81
C ASN A 71 -18.26 3.74 -5.60
N ARG A 72 -17.87 4.99 -5.84
CA ARG A 72 -17.63 6.00 -4.79
C ARG A 72 -18.82 6.19 -3.84
N TRP A 73 -20.04 6.12 -4.35
CA TRP A 73 -21.25 6.41 -3.56
C TRP A 73 -21.57 5.34 -2.53
N SER A 74 -21.14 4.10 -2.78
CA SER A 74 -21.42 2.98 -1.87
C SER A 74 -20.55 2.97 -0.62
N TRP A 75 -19.48 3.77 -0.56
CA TRP A 75 -18.52 3.78 0.54
C TRP A 75 -18.82 4.82 1.63
N THR A 76 -19.50 5.91 1.26
CA THR A 76 -19.91 6.95 2.20
C THR A 76 -20.88 6.45 3.26
N ASP A 77 -21.72 5.48 2.92
CA ASP A 77 -22.71 4.89 3.85
C ASP A 77 -22.07 4.12 5.00
N VAL A 78 -20.84 3.65 4.82
CA VAL A 78 -20.06 2.95 5.87
C VAL A 78 -18.97 3.82 6.49
N GLY A 79 -18.97 5.12 6.19
CA GLY A 79 -18.03 6.08 6.76
C GLY A 79 -16.59 5.96 6.20
N LEU A 80 -16.43 5.30 5.05
CA LEU A 80 -15.14 5.21 4.36
C LEU A 80 -15.05 6.25 3.24
N ASP A 81 -13.94 6.99 3.22
CA ASP A 81 -13.60 7.92 2.14
C ASP A 81 -12.70 7.23 1.13
N LEU A 82 -13.09 7.27 -0.15
CA LEU A 82 -12.34 6.76 -1.29
C LEU A 82 -11.86 7.94 -2.17
N PRO A 83 -10.81 8.65 -1.77
CA PRO A 83 -10.24 9.69 -2.61
C PRO A 83 -9.53 9.08 -3.82
N PRO A 84 -9.36 9.82 -4.93
CA PRO A 84 -8.66 9.34 -6.12
C PRO A 84 -7.15 9.13 -5.88
N TYR A 85 -6.60 9.81 -4.89
CA TYR A 85 -5.24 9.59 -4.37
C TYR A 85 -5.16 10.00 -2.89
N ARG A 86 -4.13 9.55 -2.21
CA ARG A 86 -3.75 10.00 -0.85
C ARG A 86 -2.28 10.36 -0.80
N THR A 87 -1.97 11.30 0.08
CA THR A 87 -0.63 11.55 0.55
C THR A 87 -0.57 11.24 2.04
N CYS A 88 0.45 10.55 2.48
CA CYS A 88 0.62 10.22 3.89
C CYS A 88 2.09 10.17 4.27
N THR A 89 2.36 10.27 5.57
CA THR A 89 3.71 10.21 6.11
C THR A 89 3.78 9.18 7.22
N PHE A 90 4.78 8.32 7.19
CA PHE A 90 5.06 7.32 8.21
C PHE A 90 6.48 7.54 8.75
N GLY A 91 6.59 8.22 9.91
CA GLY A 91 7.88 8.78 10.34
C GLY A 91 8.38 9.80 9.32
N ASN A 92 9.55 9.57 8.75
CA ASN A 92 10.13 10.44 7.72
C ASN A 92 9.77 9.99 6.28
N LEU A 93 9.11 8.85 6.11
CA LEU A 93 8.75 8.31 4.81
C LEU A 93 7.51 9.02 4.25
N ARG A 94 7.67 9.78 3.16
CA ARG A 94 6.56 10.44 2.45
C ARG A 94 6.05 9.56 1.32
N VAL A 95 4.76 9.25 1.34
CA VAL A 95 4.13 8.29 0.43
C VAL A 95 3.01 8.95 -0.35
N PHE A 96 3.03 8.77 -1.67
CA PHE A 96 1.90 9.01 -2.55
C PHE A 96 1.22 7.69 -2.89
N VAL A 97 -0.09 7.66 -2.82
CA VAL A 97 -0.90 6.47 -3.10
C VAL A 97 -2.00 6.81 -4.09
N SER A 98 -2.12 6.04 -5.15
CA SER A 98 -3.22 6.10 -6.10
C SER A 98 -3.53 4.70 -6.64
N HIS A 99 -4.60 4.57 -7.43
CA HIS A 99 -4.83 3.31 -8.14
C HIS A 99 -3.98 3.17 -9.42
N GLY A 100 -3.58 4.29 -10.02
CA GLY A 100 -2.76 4.29 -11.24
C GLY A 100 -3.53 4.53 -12.55
N HIS A 101 -4.87 4.43 -12.55
CA HIS A 101 -5.69 4.67 -13.76
C HIS A 101 -5.87 6.16 -14.09
N LEU A 102 -5.86 7.05 -13.09
CA LEU A 102 -5.94 8.51 -13.25
C LEU A 102 -4.59 9.18 -12.95
N TYR A 103 -3.96 8.76 -11.88
CA TYR A 103 -2.71 9.33 -11.38
C TYR A 103 -1.71 8.20 -11.18
N TRP A 104 -0.63 8.17 -11.96
CA TRP A 104 0.42 7.14 -11.86
C TRP A 104 1.63 7.60 -11.04
N GLN A 105 1.72 8.91 -10.79
CA GLN A 105 2.75 9.56 -9.95
C GLN A 105 2.24 10.91 -9.45
N PRO A 106 2.89 11.55 -8.46
CA PRO A 106 2.45 12.82 -7.88
C PRO A 106 2.24 13.94 -8.90
N SER A 107 3.13 14.11 -9.87
CA SER A 107 3.03 15.16 -10.90
C SER A 107 1.78 15.02 -11.78
N SER A 108 1.28 13.82 -11.99
CA SER A 108 0.02 13.61 -12.69
C SER A 108 -1.20 14.14 -11.91
N ALA A 109 -1.08 14.32 -10.59
CA ALA A 109 -2.05 14.95 -9.70
C ALA A 109 -1.76 16.44 -9.43
N GLY A 110 -0.78 17.04 -10.11
CA GLY A 110 -0.37 18.43 -9.93
C GLY A 110 0.52 18.67 -8.69
N LEU A 111 1.13 17.62 -8.14
CA LEU A 111 2.05 17.68 -7.01
C LEU A 111 3.51 17.53 -7.49
N SER A 112 4.48 17.89 -6.65
CA SER A 112 5.90 17.66 -6.97
C SER A 112 6.29 16.22 -6.67
N ASP A 113 6.86 15.50 -7.64
CA ASP A 113 7.34 14.13 -7.43
C ASP A 113 8.46 14.07 -6.40
N ALA A 114 9.34 15.08 -6.39
CA ALA A 114 10.49 15.14 -5.48
C ALA A 114 10.11 15.28 -3.98
N GLU A 115 8.84 15.54 -3.67
CA GLU A 115 8.36 15.57 -2.28
C GLU A 115 8.16 14.16 -1.68
N TYR A 116 8.16 13.11 -2.50
CA TYR A 116 7.84 11.75 -2.07
C TYR A 116 9.06 10.82 -2.14
N ASP A 117 9.08 9.83 -1.28
CA ASP A 117 10.11 8.78 -1.22
C ASP A 117 9.58 7.49 -1.85
N LEU A 118 8.24 7.31 -1.81
CA LEU A 118 7.55 6.12 -2.25
C LEU A 118 6.24 6.47 -2.97
N VAL A 119 6.05 5.88 -4.15
CA VAL A 119 4.81 5.97 -4.94
C VAL A 119 4.18 4.58 -5.02
N LEU A 120 2.95 4.46 -4.53
CA LEU A 120 2.17 3.22 -4.52
C LEU A 120 1.06 3.29 -5.56
N THR A 121 1.00 2.28 -6.43
CA THR A 121 -0.06 2.14 -7.45
C THR A 121 -0.62 0.73 -7.49
N GLY A 122 -1.72 0.52 -8.20
CA GLY A 122 -2.36 -0.77 -8.50
C GLY A 122 -2.66 -0.91 -10.00
N HIS A 123 -3.88 -1.31 -10.34
CA HIS A 123 -4.49 -1.30 -11.67
C HIS A 123 -3.93 -2.30 -12.69
N THR A 124 -2.62 -2.44 -12.80
CA THR A 124 -2.01 -3.34 -13.78
C THR A 124 -2.18 -4.81 -13.44
N HIS A 125 -2.38 -5.13 -12.16
CA HIS A 125 -2.39 -6.47 -11.56
C HIS A 125 -1.04 -7.22 -11.70
N VAL A 126 0.01 -6.51 -12.07
CA VAL A 126 1.38 -7.05 -12.21
C VAL A 126 2.22 -6.48 -11.09
N PRO A 127 2.79 -7.31 -10.21
CA PRO A 127 3.67 -6.81 -9.16
C PRO A 127 4.94 -6.22 -9.78
N ASP A 128 5.29 -5.03 -9.33
CA ASP A 128 6.47 -4.31 -9.79
C ASP A 128 7.06 -3.46 -8.65
N ILE A 129 8.37 -3.37 -8.62
CA ILE A 129 9.10 -2.50 -7.71
C ILE A 129 10.40 -2.05 -8.38
N HIS A 130 10.55 -0.75 -8.53
CA HIS A 130 11.74 -0.15 -9.15
C HIS A 130 12.03 1.23 -8.56
N THR A 131 13.15 1.81 -8.96
CA THR A 131 13.58 3.13 -8.53
C THR A 131 13.76 4.03 -9.73
N GLU A 132 13.27 5.25 -9.63
CA GLU A 132 13.55 6.33 -10.57
C GLU A 132 14.34 7.47 -9.90
N ILE A 133 15.06 8.25 -10.70
CA ILE A 133 15.73 9.47 -10.25
C ILE A 133 14.99 10.65 -10.89
N ILE A 134 14.27 11.41 -10.06
CA ILE A 134 13.51 12.58 -10.48
C ILE A 134 14.04 13.79 -9.70
N GLU A 135 14.48 14.84 -10.39
CA GLU A 135 15.05 16.05 -9.78
C GLU A 135 16.19 15.76 -8.77
N ALA A 136 17.07 14.80 -9.14
CA ALA A 136 18.17 14.30 -8.33
C ALA A 136 17.76 13.51 -7.06
N LYS A 137 16.48 13.32 -6.81
CA LYS A 137 15.96 12.48 -5.74
C LYS A 137 15.66 11.06 -6.25
N ARG A 138 16.02 10.06 -5.46
CA ARG A 138 15.67 8.66 -5.72
C ARG A 138 14.30 8.36 -5.12
N ILE A 139 13.35 7.95 -5.95
CA ILE A 139 11.97 7.63 -5.58
C ILE A 139 11.71 6.17 -5.92
N VAL A 140 11.12 5.44 -4.97
CA VAL A 140 10.71 4.05 -5.19
C VAL A 140 9.26 4.02 -5.71
N PHE A 141 9.03 3.32 -6.80
CA PHE A 141 7.71 3.01 -7.35
C PHE A 141 7.37 1.57 -7.03
N LEU A 142 6.18 1.33 -6.49
CA LEU A 142 5.73 0.00 -6.10
C LEU A 142 4.28 -0.24 -6.53
N ASN A 143 4.07 -1.35 -7.22
CA ASN A 143 2.77 -1.95 -7.45
C ASN A 143 2.73 -3.31 -6.74
N PRO A 144 1.82 -3.56 -5.78
CA PRO A 144 1.78 -4.83 -5.06
C PRO A 144 1.29 -6.00 -5.93
N GLY A 145 0.85 -5.73 -7.17
CA GLY A 145 0.10 -6.68 -7.98
C GLY A 145 -1.34 -6.81 -7.53
N SER A 146 -2.00 -7.89 -7.90
CA SER A 146 -3.36 -8.19 -7.46
C SER A 146 -3.36 -9.34 -6.45
N ALA A 147 -4.12 -9.17 -5.38
CA ALA A 147 -4.32 -10.23 -4.38
C ALA A 147 -5.27 -11.36 -4.86
N ALA A 148 -6.07 -11.11 -5.93
CA ALA A 148 -7.07 -12.07 -6.39
C ALA A 148 -7.02 -12.39 -7.89
N ARG A 149 -6.64 -11.41 -8.73
CA ARG A 149 -6.66 -11.52 -10.19
C ARG A 149 -5.31 -11.17 -10.82
N PRO A 150 -4.21 -11.87 -10.48
CA PRO A 150 -2.88 -11.54 -11.00
C PRO A 150 -2.83 -11.65 -12.52
N ARG A 151 -2.02 -10.79 -13.16
CA ARG A 151 -1.79 -10.75 -14.61
C ARG A 151 -0.31 -10.95 -14.92
N GLY A 152 0.03 -11.04 -16.22
CA GLY A 152 1.42 -11.17 -16.66
C GLY A 152 2.11 -12.46 -16.21
N GLY A 153 1.36 -13.51 -15.85
CA GLY A 153 1.95 -14.75 -15.32
C GLY A 153 2.41 -14.64 -13.85
N SER A 154 2.12 -13.52 -13.19
CA SER A 154 2.46 -13.33 -11.77
C SER A 154 1.56 -14.17 -10.86
N LYS A 155 1.94 -14.26 -9.59
CA LYS A 155 1.13 -14.86 -8.52
C LYS A 155 0.32 -13.78 -7.82
N ALA A 156 -0.79 -14.18 -7.17
CA ALA A 156 -1.49 -13.32 -6.23
C ALA A 156 -0.51 -12.80 -5.17
N SER A 157 -0.47 -11.48 -4.98
CA SER A 157 0.59 -10.82 -4.22
C SER A 157 0.09 -9.61 -3.43
N TYR A 158 0.92 -9.16 -2.51
CA TYR A 158 0.81 -7.97 -1.70
C TYR A 158 2.21 -7.45 -1.38
N ALA A 159 2.33 -6.26 -0.82
CA ALA A 159 3.60 -5.72 -0.40
C ALA A 159 3.61 -5.37 1.10
N LEU A 160 4.81 -5.36 1.67
CA LEU A 160 5.09 -4.86 3.02
C LEU A 160 6.14 -3.76 2.93
N ILE A 161 5.85 -2.62 3.54
CA ILE A 161 6.86 -1.59 3.78
C ILE A 161 7.36 -1.78 5.20
N ARG A 162 8.62 -2.17 5.34
CA ARG A 162 9.27 -2.38 6.62
C ARG A 162 9.81 -1.06 7.17
N LEU A 163 9.56 -0.82 8.43
CA LEU A 163 9.99 0.37 9.16
C LEU A 163 10.75 -0.06 10.42
N PRO A 164 12.03 -0.43 10.30
CA PRO A 164 12.85 -0.77 11.46
C PRO A 164 13.13 0.47 12.34
N HIS A 165 13.51 0.23 13.59
CA HIS A 165 13.73 1.30 14.58
C HIS A 165 14.91 2.23 14.27
N ASP A 166 15.79 1.88 13.35
CA ASP A 166 16.94 2.69 12.93
C ASP A 166 16.58 3.82 11.94
N GLY A 167 15.30 3.94 11.59
CA GLY A 167 14.78 4.94 10.65
C GLY A 167 15.02 4.60 9.18
N SER A 168 15.56 3.43 8.86
CA SER A 168 15.60 2.93 7.48
C SER A 168 14.19 2.48 7.04
N ALA A 169 14.00 2.26 5.74
CA ALA A 169 12.81 1.66 5.19
C ALA A 169 13.14 0.70 4.05
N SER A 170 12.37 -0.35 3.90
CA SER A 170 12.44 -1.24 2.74
C SER A 170 11.04 -1.67 2.29
N ALA A 171 10.93 -2.04 1.02
CA ALA A 171 9.70 -2.57 0.46
C ALA A 171 9.92 -4.00 -0.03
N GLU A 172 8.98 -4.88 0.29
CA GLU A 172 8.97 -6.28 -0.10
C GLU A 172 7.67 -6.60 -0.84
N ILE A 173 7.76 -7.31 -1.98
CA ILE A 173 6.58 -7.92 -2.60
C ILE A 173 6.57 -9.40 -2.25
N ARG A 174 5.43 -9.91 -1.79
CA ARG A 174 5.24 -11.28 -1.33
C ARG A 174 4.03 -11.94 -1.97
N THR A 175 4.08 -13.25 -2.13
CA THR A 175 2.90 -14.02 -2.57
C THR A 175 1.86 -14.07 -1.47
N LEU A 176 0.57 -13.94 -1.83
CA LEU A 176 -0.54 -14.07 -0.89
C LEU A 176 -0.60 -15.50 -0.31
N SER A 177 -0.36 -16.51 -1.14
CA SER A 177 -0.28 -17.90 -0.70
C SER A 177 1.18 -18.26 -0.35
N GLY A 178 1.41 -18.67 0.89
CA GLY A 178 2.71 -19.14 1.37
C GLY A 178 3.71 -18.04 1.75
N ASN A 179 3.38 -16.77 1.58
CA ASN A 179 4.20 -15.64 2.02
C ASN A 179 5.66 -15.66 1.47
N TYR A 180 5.84 -16.13 0.25
CA TYR A 180 7.17 -16.16 -0.39
C TYR A 180 7.56 -14.75 -0.85
N LEU A 181 8.81 -14.37 -0.58
CA LEU A 181 9.40 -13.13 -1.09
C LEU A 181 9.57 -13.23 -2.62
N LEU A 182 9.06 -12.25 -3.35
CA LEU A 182 9.20 -12.10 -4.80
C LEU A 182 10.31 -11.10 -5.15
N SER A 183 10.30 -9.94 -4.48
CA SER A 183 11.30 -8.89 -4.66
C SER A 183 11.41 -8.02 -3.41
N GLU A 184 12.53 -7.33 -3.26
CA GLU A 184 12.82 -6.43 -2.16
C GLU A 184 13.71 -5.27 -2.64
N ILE A 185 13.49 -4.09 -2.08
CA ILE A 185 14.31 -2.90 -2.31
C ILE A 185 14.42 -2.04 -1.04
N ALA A 186 15.56 -1.41 -0.82
CA ALA A 186 15.71 -0.37 0.19
C ALA A 186 15.08 0.93 -0.30
N ILE A 187 14.31 1.60 0.55
CA ILE A 187 13.73 2.92 0.27
C ILE A 187 14.67 3.97 0.87
N PRO A 188 15.24 4.87 0.06
CA PRO A 188 16.02 5.97 0.59
C PRO A 188 15.07 6.97 1.27
N VAL A 189 15.22 7.11 2.57
CA VAL A 189 14.47 8.08 3.38
C VAL A 189 15.41 9.25 3.69
N ASP A 190 15.07 10.44 3.23
CA ASP A 190 15.83 11.65 3.59
C ASP A 190 15.67 11.91 5.08
N LYS A 191 16.80 12.00 5.78
CA LYS A 191 16.81 12.51 7.16
C LYS A 191 16.49 14.00 7.08
N HIS A 192 15.21 14.36 7.16
CA HIS A 192 14.87 15.76 7.35
C HIS A 192 15.50 16.19 8.67
N SER A 193 16.43 17.16 8.60
CA SER A 193 16.96 17.82 9.79
C SER A 193 15.75 18.29 10.60
N GLU A 194 15.60 17.74 11.82
CA GLU A 194 14.70 18.31 12.81
C GLU A 194 15.05 19.80 12.88
N GLY A 195 14.12 20.65 12.45
CA GLY A 195 14.28 22.08 12.55
C GLY A 195 14.50 22.41 14.03
N ASN A 196 15.68 22.92 14.36
CA ASN A 196 15.92 23.59 15.63
C ASN A 196 15.03 24.84 15.65
N ASP A 197 13.91 24.74 16.36
CA ASP A 197 13.18 25.87 16.91
C ASP A 197 13.36 25.90 18.43
#